data_1fc45626b0e18f9769b4b4e6ebc9f5fb
#
_entry.id   1fc45626b0e18f9769b4b4e6ebc9f5fb
#
_cell.length_a   1.000
_cell.length_b   1.000
_cell.length_c   1.000
_cell.angle_alpha   90.00
_cell.angle_beta   90.00
_cell.angle_gamma   90.00
#
_symmetry.space_group_name_H-M   'P 1'
#
loop_
_entity.id
_entity.type
_entity.pdbx_description
1 polymer ?
#
loop_
_entity_poly.entity_id
_entity_poly.type
_entity_poly.pdbx_seq_one_letter_code
_entity_poly.pdbx_strand_id
1 'polypeptide(L)'
;MKKISALVFMVLLLSAVFAQDAAQTETGSLEDELFGGDTEALVTPEQANAETQKNGIALTGDLKTATLALESNKLRIGGSLNAELGLKYVWADPYTKKSNVKEAFLNPKQAVLQPTIGANLFFDARPIQDLKLYGKFIFEFPFEKSLNGTISITKEQMDEILKQYPALKTIPNFPRNGFGYPISVNGSPNFKIWELYTDFSTKDIAFFRFGKHTVKWGTGYFYSPADVINISRIDPQKPTEDREGPVSLRTHIVIPKTQYNIWLYLLPDTETFKPQYTAGAAKAEFVFGDWELGVGGWYRYEKAPRFITTLSGSIAGKVAVFAEGVFAWGSDYTYYKDDDVLTPYTVKNKPFFQATLGGSYSNENSHTTIAFQYYYNGFGYANTKATDRIADSAADALNKKNFTDPSLKKYENIAAMGNRGQHYIAFTVAQNKIGTEDLTANLFQQFAISELEGLTTLSLNWRIFKFVQMSTGPIFSYPLSPSSHSKGSIGYNLSFKLGGGKF
;
A
#
# COMPACT_ATOMS: atom_id res chain seq x y z
N MET A 1 -31.39 -19.63 -11.44
CA MET A 1 -31.75 -18.29 -11.94
C MET A 1 -32.78 -17.55 -11.07
N LYS A 2 -33.90 -18.10 -10.65
CA LYS A 2 -34.91 -17.38 -9.83
C LYS A 2 -34.44 -16.91 -8.43
N LYS A 3 -33.46 -17.54 -7.79
CA LYS A 3 -32.99 -17.17 -6.44
C LYS A 3 -31.93 -16.05 -6.42
N ILE A 4 -31.17 -15.85 -7.50
CA ILE A 4 -30.18 -14.78 -7.63
C ILE A 4 -30.86 -13.47 -8.02
N SER A 5 -31.90 -13.55 -8.91
CA SER A 5 -32.73 -12.39 -9.24
C SER A 5 -33.49 -11.86 -8.02
N ALA A 6 -33.89 -12.73 -7.09
CA ALA A 6 -34.60 -12.32 -5.87
C ALA A 6 -33.67 -11.57 -4.90
N LEU A 7 -32.38 -11.93 -4.82
CA LEU A 7 -31.43 -11.25 -3.95
C LEU A 7 -31.07 -9.85 -4.49
N VAL A 8 -30.85 -9.73 -5.81
CA VAL A 8 -30.60 -8.44 -6.47
C VAL A 8 -31.84 -7.55 -6.41
N PHE A 9 -33.05 -8.11 -6.55
CA PHE A 9 -34.31 -7.37 -6.46
C PHE A 9 -34.65 -6.96 -5.02
N MET A 10 -34.28 -7.78 -4.03
CA MET A 10 -34.44 -7.45 -2.61
C MET A 10 -33.50 -6.33 -2.17
N VAL A 11 -32.27 -6.28 -2.71
CA VAL A 11 -31.32 -5.18 -2.49
C VAL A 11 -31.81 -3.89 -3.17
N LEU A 12 -32.43 -3.96 -4.34
CA LEU A 12 -33.01 -2.81 -5.05
C LEU A 12 -34.33 -2.32 -4.42
N LEU A 13 -35.12 -3.18 -3.79
CA LEU A 13 -36.37 -2.80 -3.10
C LEU A 13 -36.12 -2.18 -1.72
N LEU A 14 -35.06 -2.57 -1.03
CA LEU A 14 -34.62 -1.92 0.22
C LEU A 14 -34.12 -0.51 0.03
N SER A 15 -33.63 -0.16 -1.18
CA SER A 15 -33.13 1.19 -1.48
C SER A 15 -34.25 2.21 -1.76
N ALA A 16 -35.47 1.79 -1.98
CA ALA A 16 -36.60 2.68 -2.33
C ALA A 16 -37.41 3.18 -1.13
N VAL A 17 -37.21 2.64 0.07
CA VAL A 17 -38.08 2.90 1.23
C VAL A 17 -37.51 3.96 2.20
N PHE A 18 -36.22 4.34 2.09
CA PHE A 18 -35.58 5.25 3.05
C PHE A 18 -34.89 6.47 2.45
N ALA A 19 -35.54 7.12 1.48
CA ALA A 19 -35.05 8.39 0.95
C ALA A 19 -35.77 9.58 1.61
N GLN A 20 -35.56 9.83 2.89
CA GLN A 20 -35.86 11.12 3.52
C GLN A 20 -34.98 11.35 4.74
N ASP A 21 -34.41 12.55 4.78
CA ASP A 21 -33.55 13.22 5.79
C ASP A 21 -32.03 13.04 5.65
N ALA A 22 -31.43 13.94 4.86
CA ALA A 22 -30.00 14.20 4.87
C ALA A 22 -29.74 15.67 5.26
N ALA A 23 -29.19 15.85 6.44
CA ALA A 23 -28.58 17.13 6.86
C ALA A 23 -27.05 17.00 6.89
N GLN A 24 -26.42 17.91 6.20
CA GLN A 24 -25.03 18.31 6.08
C GLN A 24 -24.00 17.69 7.04
N THR A 25 -22.97 17.09 6.45
CA THR A 25 -21.66 16.85 7.10
C THR A 25 -20.55 17.28 6.13
N GLU A 26 -19.65 18.12 6.61
CA GLU A 26 -18.52 18.69 5.88
C GLU A 26 -17.63 17.58 5.32
N THR A 27 -17.41 17.65 4.02
CA THR A 27 -16.44 16.82 3.29
C THR A 27 -15.09 17.50 3.36
N GLY A 28 -14.11 16.85 3.98
CA GLY A 28 -12.70 17.21 3.79
C GLY A 28 -12.38 17.25 2.29
N SER A 29 -11.60 18.24 1.86
CA SER A 29 -11.32 18.42 0.45
C SER A 29 -10.51 17.23 -0.07
N LEU A 30 -10.74 16.86 -1.33
CA LEU A 30 -10.01 15.79 -2.01
C LEU A 30 -8.51 16.12 -2.15
N GLU A 31 -8.13 17.38 -2.00
CA GLU A 31 -6.73 17.82 -1.87
C GLU A 31 -6.12 17.28 -0.57
N ASP A 32 -6.85 17.24 0.53
CA ASP A 32 -6.39 16.60 1.77
C ASP A 32 -6.28 15.07 1.61
N GLU A 33 -7.11 14.43 0.77
CA GLU A 33 -6.97 13.00 0.44
C GLU A 33 -5.87 12.73 -0.59
N LEU A 34 -5.65 13.59 -1.56
CA LEU A 34 -4.64 13.43 -2.61
C LEU A 34 -3.24 13.85 -2.17
N PHE A 35 -3.14 14.88 -1.34
CA PHE A 35 -1.88 15.43 -0.86
C PHE A 35 -1.84 15.54 0.67
N GLY A 36 -2.98 15.29 1.31
CA GLY A 36 -3.21 15.31 2.74
C GLY A 36 -2.57 14.13 3.43
N GLY A 37 -1.34 14.17 3.46
CA GLY A 37 -0.69 13.57 4.55
C GLY A 37 -0.39 14.70 5.49
N ASP A 38 -0.45 14.41 6.74
CA ASP A 38 -0.13 15.26 7.86
C ASP A 38 1.00 16.26 7.55
N THR A 39 0.66 17.37 6.88
CA THR A 39 1.28 18.59 7.29
C THR A 39 0.76 18.79 8.70
N GLU A 40 1.41 18.14 9.69
CA GLU A 40 1.48 18.71 11.01
C GLU A 40 2.16 20.07 10.84
N ALA A 41 1.40 21.04 10.31
CA ALA A 41 1.65 22.41 10.65
C ALA A 41 1.69 22.39 12.17
N LEU A 42 2.81 22.78 12.73
CA LEU A 42 2.96 23.00 14.17
C LEU A 42 1.90 24.00 14.56
N VAL A 43 0.72 23.48 14.88
CA VAL A 43 -0.41 24.26 15.37
C VAL A 43 0.06 24.76 16.71
N THR A 44 0.18 26.08 16.84
CA THR A 44 0.46 26.67 18.15
C THR A 44 -0.61 26.22 19.14
N PRO A 45 -0.32 26.12 20.45
CA PRO A 45 -1.30 25.68 21.44
C PRO A 45 -2.63 26.43 21.39
N GLU A 46 -2.65 27.67 20.92
CA GLU A 46 -3.86 28.47 20.72
C GLU A 46 -4.70 28.00 19.52
N GLN A 47 -4.07 27.59 18.41
CA GLN A 47 -4.78 27.07 17.25
C GLN A 47 -5.36 25.66 17.51
N ALA A 48 -4.64 24.81 18.25
CA ALA A 48 -5.15 23.51 18.65
C ALA A 48 -6.40 23.63 19.53
N ASN A 49 -6.44 24.62 20.42
CA ASN A 49 -7.62 24.90 21.25
C ASN A 49 -8.80 25.47 20.44
N ALA A 50 -8.55 26.22 19.37
CA ALA A 50 -9.60 26.78 18.52
C ALA A 50 -10.24 25.72 17.61
N GLU A 51 -9.45 24.77 17.10
CA GLU A 51 -9.98 23.64 16.32
C GLU A 51 -10.71 22.62 17.20
N THR A 52 -10.23 22.36 18.40
CA THR A 52 -10.92 21.49 19.35
C THR A 52 -12.28 22.03 19.78
N GLN A 53 -12.44 23.35 19.84
CA GLN A 53 -13.74 24.00 20.12
C GLN A 53 -14.68 24.06 18.91
N LYS A 54 -14.17 24.06 17.67
CA LYS A 54 -15.00 24.05 16.45
C LYS A 54 -15.50 22.65 16.07
N ASN A 55 -14.78 21.60 16.44
CA ASN A 55 -15.15 20.22 16.14
C ASN A 55 -15.84 19.51 17.33
N GLY A 56 -16.42 20.29 18.24
CA GLY A 56 -17.33 19.78 19.25
C GLY A 56 -18.57 19.20 18.58
N ILE A 57 -18.53 17.90 18.28
CA ILE A 57 -19.69 17.15 17.80
C ILE A 57 -20.72 17.16 18.94
N ALA A 58 -21.74 17.98 18.79
CA ALA A 58 -22.95 17.85 19.57
C ALA A 58 -23.63 16.52 19.17
N LEU A 59 -23.37 15.47 19.94
CA LEU A 59 -24.07 14.19 19.84
C LEU A 59 -25.48 14.39 20.41
N THR A 60 -26.41 14.83 19.56
CA THR A 60 -27.83 14.80 19.84
C THR A 60 -28.39 13.45 19.40
N GLY A 61 -28.82 12.62 20.34
CA GLY A 61 -29.85 11.63 20.20
C GLY A 61 -29.43 10.21 19.77
N ASP A 62 -29.55 9.30 20.72
CA ASP A 62 -29.98 7.89 20.57
C ASP A 62 -29.10 6.81 19.93
N LEU A 63 -27.81 6.94 19.99
CA LEU A 63 -26.97 5.76 20.19
C LEU A 63 -25.87 6.13 21.16
N LYS A 64 -26.13 5.99 22.44
CA LYS A 64 -25.12 5.90 23.50
C LYS A 64 -24.36 4.57 23.38
N THR A 65 -23.80 4.27 22.23
CA THR A 65 -22.64 3.43 22.18
C THR A 65 -21.55 4.23 22.87
N ALA A 66 -21.10 3.72 23.98
CA ALA A 66 -20.09 4.30 24.81
C ALA A 66 -18.93 4.82 23.95
N THR A 67 -18.93 6.09 23.65
CA THR A 67 -17.73 6.82 23.26
C THR A 67 -16.86 6.81 24.51
N LEU A 68 -16.00 5.80 24.61
CA LEU A 68 -14.87 5.81 25.52
C LEU A 68 -13.82 6.79 24.97
N ALA A 69 -14.23 8.02 24.74
CA ALA A 69 -13.31 9.13 24.58
C ALA A 69 -12.92 9.56 25.99
N LEU A 70 -11.89 8.94 26.52
CA LEU A 70 -11.15 9.50 27.65
C LEU A 70 -10.36 10.70 27.13
N GLU A 71 -11.04 11.79 26.83
CA GLU A 71 -10.40 13.09 26.60
C GLU A 71 -10.06 13.69 27.96
N SER A 72 -8.91 13.36 28.47
CA SER A 72 -8.20 14.29 29.34
C SER A 72 -7.41 15.25 28.42
N ASN A 73 -7.16 16.49 28.83
CA ASN A 73 -6.33 17.46 28.08
C ASN A 73 -4.92 16.95 27.75
N LYS A 74 -4.56 15.74 28.14
CA LYS A 74 -3.24 15.12 27.98
C LYS A 74 -3.25 13.74 27.30
N LEU A 75 -4.40 13.11 27.14
CA LEU A 75 -4.53 11.79 26.53
C LEU A 75 -5.78 11.71 25.66
N ARG A 76 -5.59 11.39 24.39
CA ARG A 76 -6.66 11.11 23.45
C ARG A 76 -6.55 9.65 23.02
N ILE A 77 -7.63 8.91 23.12
CA ILE A 77 -7.74 7.54 22.60
C ILE A 77 -8.89 7.52 21.62
N GLY A 78 -8.69 6.85 20.50
CA GLY A 78 -9.73 6.72 19.49
C GLY A 78 -9.46 5.55 18.55
N GLY A 79 -10.32 5.42 17.55
CA GLY A 79 -10.15 4.34 16.59
C GLY A 79 -11.27 4.29 15.58
N SER A 80 -11.30 3.20 14.83
CA SER A 80 -12.37 2.86 13.90
C SER A 80 -12.58 1.36 13.83
N LEU A 81 -13.83 0.96 13.68
CA LEU A 81 -14.22 -0.42 13.42
C LEU A 81 -14.80 -0.50 12.02
N ASN A 82 -14.43 -1.52 11.27
CA ASN A 82 -14.99 -1.81 9.97
C ASN A 82 -15.20 -3.31 9.81
N ALA A 83 -16.31 -3.66 9.16
CA ALA A 83 -16.55 -5.00 8.66
C ALA A 83 -16.77 -4.88 7.16
N GLU A 84 -16.10 -5.70 6.39
CA GLU A 84 -16.23 -5.72 4.93
C GLU A 84 -16.63 -7.09 4.46
N LEU A 85 -17.63 -7.15 3.58
CA LEU A 85 -18.02 -8.33 2.84
C LEU A 85 -17.72 -8.09 1.37
N GLY A 86 -16.63 -8.67 0.89
CA GLY A 86 -16.22 -8.62 -0.51
C GLY A 86 -16.72 -9.85 -1.28
N LEU A 87 -17.17 -9.66 -2.51
CA LEU A 87 -17.39 -10.68 -3.52
C LEU A 87 -16.46 -10.39 -4.69
N LYS A 88 -15.52 -11.28 -4.94
CA LYS A 88 -14.59 -11.19 -6.06
C LYS A 88 -14.88 -12.30 -7.07
N TYR A 89 -14.96 -11.93 -8.33
CA TYR A 89 -15.06 -12.83 -9.46
C TYR A 89 -13.89 -12.57 -10.40
N VAL A 90 -13.25 -13.62 -10.94
CA VAL A 90 -12.16 -13.47 -11.91
C VAL A 90 -12.33 -14.50 -13.02
N TRP A 91 -12.37 -14.00 -14.24
CA TRP A 91 -12.30 -14.80 -15.46
C TRP A 91 -10.91 -14.69 -16.06
N ALA A 92 -10.14 -15.76 -16.00
CA ALA A 92 -8.81 -15.85 -16.58
C ALA A 92 -8.88 -16.13 -18.10
N ASP A 93 -7.90 -15.63 -18.84
CA ASP A 93 -7.74 -15.84 -20.28
C ASP A 93 -8.96 -15.47 -21.16
N PRO A 94 -9.65 -14.33 -20.90
CA PRO A 94 -10.88 -13.99 -21.63
C PRO A 94 -10.65 -13.64 -23.09
N TYR A 95 -9.41 -13.28 -23.46
CA TYR A 95 -9.04 -12.82 -24.79
C TYR A 95 -8.58 -13.96 -25.71
N THR A 96 -8.58 -15.20 -25.26
CA THR A 96 -8.24 -16.36 -26.08
C THR A 96 -9.41 -16.81 -26.95
N LYS A 97 -9.13 -17.32 -28.15
CA LYS A 97 -10.19 -17.81 -29.08
C LYS A 97 -11.03 -18.97 -28.55
N LYS A 98 -10.57 -19.65 -27.50
CA LYS A 98 -11.25 -20.78 -26.83
C LYS A 98 -12.12 -20.34 -25.66
N SER A 99 -12.11 -19.08 -25.28
CA SER A 99 -12.85 -18.62 -24.10
C SER A 99 -14.34 -18.57 -24.40
N ASN A 100 -15.14 -19.26 -23.59
CA ASN A 100 -16.60 -19.21 -23.66
C ASN A 100 -17.11 -18.20 -22.61
N VAL A 101 -17.45 -16.98 -23.09
CA VAL A 101 -17.93 -15.88 -22.25
C VAL A 101 -19.13 -16.31 -21.37
N LYS A 102 -20.06 -17.09 -21.97
CA LYS A 102 -21.30 -17.47 -21.29
C LYS A 102 -21.06 -18.44 -20.13
N GLU A 103 -20.13 -19.39 -20.30
CA GLU A 103 -19.75 -20.31 -19.22
C GLU A 103 -18.91 -19.61 -18.13
N ALA A 104 -18.04 -18.69 -18.52
CA ALA A 104 -17.18 -17.97 -17.60
C ALA A 104 -17.97 -17.07 -16.66
N PHE A 105 -18.86 -16.21 -17.20
CA PHE A 105 -19.63 -15.27 -16.38
C PHE A 105 -20.75 -15.91 -15.55
N LEU A 106 -21.21 -17.07 -15.93
CA LEU A 106 -22.31 -17.77 -15.23
C LEU A 106 -21.82 -18.89 -14.31
N ASN A 107 -20.50 -19.08 -14.17
CA ASN A 107 -19.96 -20.12 -13.31
C ASN A 107 -19.76 -19.62 -11.87
N PRO A 108 -20.65 -19.96 -10.92
CA PRO A 108 -20.54 -19.48 -9.54
C PRO A 108 -19.33 -20.07 -8.79
N LYS A 109 -18.67 -21.08 -9.35
CA LYS A 109 -17.48 -21.70 -8.75
C LYS A 109 -16.24 -20.78 -8.80
N GLN A 110 -16.27 -19.75 -9.63
CA GLN A 110 -15.18 -18.76 -9.73
C GLN A 110 -15.39 -17.55 -8.81
N ALA A 111 -16.54 -17.45 -8.16
CA ALA A 111 -16.81 -16.38 -7.20
C ALA A 111 -16.21 -16.72 -5.84
N VAL A 112 -15.51 -15.76 -5.24
CA VAL A 112 -14.90 -15.88 -3.93
C VAL A 112 -15.47 -14.80 -3.02
N LEU A 113 -16.01 -15.23 -1.86
CA LEU A 113 -16.41 -14.33 -0.79
C LEU A 113 -15.17 -14.02 0.08
N GLN A 114 -14.98 -12.75 0.39
CA GLN A 114 -13.87 -12.25 1.20
C GLN A 114 -14.43 -11.41 2.36
N PRO A 115 -14.94 -12.05 3.43
CA PRO A 115 -15.35 -11.32 4.63
C PRO A 115 -14.13 -10.95 5.47
N THR A 116 -14.07 -9.69 5.93
CA THR A 116 -13.04 -9.21 6.85
C THR A 116 -13.65 -8.38 7.96
N ILE A 117 -13.05 -8.40 9.14
CA ILE A 117 -13.36 -7.48 10.24
C ILE A 117 -12.04 -6.82 10.63
N GLY A 118 -12.03 -5.50 10.71
CA GLY A 118 -10.86 -4.72 11.06
C GLY A 118 -11.16 -3.73 12.17
N ALA A 119 -10.13 -3.43 12.96
CA ALA A 119 -10.13 -2.35 13.94
C ALA A 119 -8.81 -1.58 13.85
N ASN A 120 -8.91 -0.26 13.84
CA ASN A 120 -7.78 0.63 14.06
C ASN A 120 -7.97 1.29 15.42
N LEU A 121 -6.97 1.19 16.28
CA LEU A 121 -6.95 1.84 17.58
C LEU A 121 -5.74 2.75 17.64
N PHE A 122 -5.90 3.95 18.18
CA PHE A 122 -4.78 4.85 18.41
C PHE A 122 -4.86 5.52 19.78
N PHE A 123 -3.70 5.92 20.29
CA PHE A 123 -3.59 6.86 21.39
C PHE A 123 -2.62 8.00 21.02
N ASP A 124 -2.92 9.19 21.50
CA ASP A 124 -2.07 10.39 21.45
C ASP A 124 -1.98 10.93 22.90
N ALA A 125 -0.80 10.80 23.49
CA ALA A 125 -0.56 11.24 24.85
C ALA A 125 0.47 12.36 24.87
N ARG A 126 0.15 13.47 25.53
CA ARG A 126 1.03 14.66 25.69
C ARG A 126 1.24 14.96 27.17
N PRO A 127 2.11 14.18 27.86
CA PRO A 127 2.31 14.33 29.30
C PRO A 127 2.87 15.71 29.68
N ILE A 128 3.71 16.29 28.81
CA ILE A 128 4.25 17.66 28.89
C ILE A 128 4.20 18.31 27.52
N GLN A 129 4.36 19.63 27.44
CA GLN A 129 4.19 20.43 26.21
C GLN A 129 5.10 19.98 25.06
N ASP A 130 6.35 19.59 25.36
CA ASP A 130 7.35 19.23 24.36
C ASP A 130 7.51 17.71 24.14
N LEU A 131 6.60 16.89 24.67
CA LEU A 131 6.65 15.44 24.54
C LEU A 131 5.30 14.88 24.14
N LYS A 132 5.28 14.21 22.98
CA LYS A 132 4.14 13.44 22.49
C LYS A 132 4.51 11.96 22.42
N LEU A 133 3.60 11.11 22.86
CA LEU A 133 3.65 9.66 22.66
C LEU A 133 2.46 9.27 21.81
N TYR A 134 2.71 8.57 20.70
CA TYR A 134 1.65 8.14 19.78
C TYR A 134 1.77 6.65 19.48
N GLY A 135 0.64 5.98 19.43
CA GLY A 135 0.55 4.60 18.96
C GLY A 135 -0.68 4.38 18.10
N LYS A 136 -0.53 3.66 16.99
CA LYS A 136 -1.61 3.20 16.09
C LYS A 136 -1.47 1.70 15.90
N PHE A 137 -2.53 0.97 16.19
CA PHE A 137 -2.60 -0.48 16.12
C PHE A 137 -3.67 -0.88 15.14
N ILE A 138 -3.36 -1.85 14.29
CA ILE A 138 -4.29 -2.43 13.32
C ILE A 138 -4.55 -3.87 13.73
N PHE A 139 -5.82 -4.22 13.80
CA PHE A 139 -6.29 -5.56 13.99
C PHE A 139 -7.17 -5.95 12.80
N GLU A 140 -6.85 -7.05 12.14
CA GLU A 140 -7.63 -7.59 11.02
C GLU A 140 -7.86 -9.07 11.23
N PHE A 141 -9.09 -9.49 11.02
CA PHE A 141 -9.47 -10.88 11.01
C PHE A 141 -9.96 -11.24 9.60
N PRO A 142 -9.10 -11.85 8.79
CA PRO A 142 -9.51 -12.41 7.52
C PRO A 142 -10.29 -13.70 7.78
N PHE A 143 -11.51 -13.78 7.29
CA PHE A 143 -12.24 -15.05 7.21
C PHE A 143 -11.78 -15.84 5.97
N GLU A 144 -10.50 -15.76 5.65
CA GLU A 144 -9.94 -16.49 4.53
C GLU A 144 -9.87 -17.99 4.84
N LYS A 145 -9.93 -18.78 3.76
CA LYS A 145 -9.62 -20.20 3.83
C LYS A 145 -8.24 -20.38 4.47
N SER A 146 -8.16 -21.36 5.35
CA SER A 146 -6.88 -21.84 5.87
C SER A 146 -5.82 -21.84 4.77
N LEU A 147 -4.76 -21.07 4.98
CA LEU A 147 -3.54 -21.18 4.18
C LEU A 147 -3.01 -22.61 4.38
N ASN A 148 -3.24 -23.46 3.41
CA ASN A 148 -2.62 -24.77 3.38
C ASN A 148 -1.16 -24.56 2.99
N GLY A 149 -0.32 -24.36 3.97
CA GLY A 149 1.12 -24.31 3.82
C GLY A 149 1.72 -25.69 4.15
N THR A 150 2.86 -25.99 3.58
CA THR A 150 3.66 -27.13 4.01
C THR A 150 4.97 -26.57 4.57
N ILE A 151 5.23 -26.76 5.86
CA ILE A 151 6.61 -26.62 6.37
C ILE A 151 7.36 -27.83 5.87
N SER A 152 8.30 -27.64 4.96
CA SER A 152 9.20 -28.69 4.53
C SER A 152 10.57 -28.48 5.20
N ILE A 153 11.06 -29.52 5.84
CA ILE A 153 12.45 -29.60 6.26
C ILE A 153 13.17 -30.42 5.19
N THR A 154 14.15 -29.81 4.51
CA THR A 154 14.92 -30.49 3.48
C THR A 154 15.80 -31.59 4.10
N LYS A 155 16.31 -32.49 3.27
CA LYS A 155 17.22 -33.54 3.74
C LYS A 155 18.47 -32.93 4.38
N GLU A 156 19.03 -31.90 3.80
CA GLU A 156 20.22 -31.21 4.31
C GLU A 156 19.96 -30.58 5.68
N GLN A 157 18.82 -29.92 5.85
CA GLN A 157 18.39 -29.34 7.15
C GLN A 157 18.14 -30.43 8.17
N MET A 158 17.57 -31.56 7.75
CA MET A 158 17.34 -32.72 8.63
C MET A 158 18.67 -33.37 9.07
N ASP A 159 19.64 -33.50 8.16
CA ASP A 159 20.97 -34.01 8.47
C ASP A 159 21.70 -33.11 9.47
N GLU A 160 21.51 -31.81 9.38
CA GLU A 160 22.07 -30.83 10.34
C GLU A 160 21.40 -30.93 11.71
N ILE A 161 20.07 -31.06 11.77
CA ILE A 161 19.32 -31.33 13.01
C ILE A 161 19.76 -32.67 13.65
N LEU A 162 19.91 -33.71 12.85
CA LEU A 162 20.36 -35.02 13.34
C LEU A 162 21.82 -35.06 13.77
N LYS A 163 22.67 -34.17 13.28
CA LYS A 163 24.02 -33.90 13.79
C LYS A 163 23.98 -33.21 15.14
N GLN A 164 23.14 -32.16 15.25
CA GLN A 164 23.03 -31.39 16.48
C GLN A 164 22.34 -32.16 17.61
N TYR A 165 21.38 -33.02 17.25
CA TYR A 165 20.61 -33.84 18.20
C TYR A 165 20.65 -35.33 17.85
N PRO A 166 21.78 -36.05 18.12
CA PRO A 166 21.95 -37.46 17.76
C PRO A 166 20.91 -38.39 18.34
N ALA A 167 20.32 -38.03 19.49
CA ALA A 167 19.26 -38.83 20.14
C ALA A 167 18.00 -38.98 19.28
N LEU A 168 17.74 -38.06 18.34
CA LEU A 168 16.60 -38.16 17.43
C LEU A 168 16.71 -39.33 16.46
N LYS A 169 17.94 -39.82 16.19
CA LYS A 169 18.19 -41.02 15.35
C LYS A 169 17.69 -42.29 15.98
N THR A 170 17.51 -42.32 17.30
CA THR A 170 17.05 -43.51 18.03
C THR A 170 15.53 -43.60 18.11
N ILE A 171 14.81 -42.57 17.71
CA ILE A 171 13.34 -42.56 17.74
C ILE A 171 12.83 -43.42 16.55
N PRO A 172 12.01 -44.45 16.80
CA PRO A 172 11.40 -45.24 15.74
C PRO A 172 10.54 -44.35 14.82
N ASN A 173 10.65 -44.53 13.50
CA ASN A 173 9.91 -43.78 12.47
C ASN A 173 10.16 -42.27 12.43
N PHE A 174 11.22 -41.77 13.05
CA PHE A 174 11.61 -40.35 12.88
C PHE A 174 12.03 -40.10 11.43
N PRO A 175 11.49 -39.05 10.78
CA PRO A 175 11.77 -38.78 9.37
C PRO A 175 13.24 -38.38 9.20
N ARG A 176 14.00 -39.17 8.45
CA ARG A 176 15.44 -38.97 8.24
C ARG A 176 15.78 -38.29 6.93
N ASN A 177 14.86 -38.32 5.95
CA ASN A 177 15.06 -37.77 4.61
C ASN A 177 14.39 -36.39 4.39
N GLY A 178 14.11 -35.69 5.49
CA GLY A 178 13.25 -34.52 5.45
C GLY A 178 11.76 -34.91 5.46
N PHE A 179 10.91 -33.97 5.78
CA PHE A 179 9.46 -34.15 5.73
C PHE A 179 8.75 -32.84 5.43
N GLY A 180 7.61 -32.97 4.76
CA GLY A 180 6.66 -31.87 4.61
C GLY A 180 5.50 -32.07 5.59
N TYR A 181 5.28 -31.12 6.47
CA TYR A 181 4.10 -31.11 7.33
C TYR A 181 3.06 -30.15 6.77
N PRO A 182 1.89 -30.62 6.33
CA PRO A 182 0.85 -29.71 5.92
C PRO A 182 0.40 -28.89 7.13
N ILE A 183 0.61 -27.59 7.08
CA ILE A 183 0.04 -26.66 8.06
C ILE A 183 -1.24 -26.12 7.48
N SER A 184 -2.33 -26.42 8.15
CA SER A 184 -3.57 -25.69 7.97
C SER A 184 -3.60 -24.57 8.99
N VAL A 185 -3.23 -23.36 8.58
CA VAL A 185 -3.42 -22.17 9.42
C VAL A 185 -4.83 -21.70 9.15
N ASN A 186 -5.76 -21.99 10.05
CA ASN A 186 -7.03 -21.29 10.09
C ASN A 186 -6.73 -19.80 10.24
N GLY A 187 -7.35 -18.96 9.42
CA GLY A 187 -7.10 -17.52 9.40
C GLY A 187 -6.91 -16.98 10.82
N SER A 188 -5.69 -16.66 11.18
CA SER A 188 -5.38 -16.09 12.49
C SER A 188 -5.57 -14.58 12.42
N PRO A 189 -6.09 -13.95 13.48
CA PRO A 189 -6.19 -12.51 13.52
C PRO A 189 -4.81 -11.89 13.34
N ASN A 190 -4.71 -10.91 12.44
CA ASN A 190 -3.49 -10.15 12.20
C ASN A 190 -3.50 -8.93 13.12
N PHE A 191 -2.58 -8.90 14.07
CA PHE A 191 -2.33 -7.73 14.92
C PHE A 191 -1.02 -7.08 14.50
N LYS A 192 -1.07 -5.80 14.19
CA LYS A 192 0.08 -5.05 13.71
C LYS A 192 0.23 -3.74 14.47
N ILE A 193 1.42 -3.48 14.96
CA ILE A 193 1.81 -2.15 15.41
C ILE A 193 2.12 -1.35 14.13
N TRP A 194 1.19 -0.46 13.75
CA TRP A 194 1.35 0.35 12.55
C TRP A 194 2.29 1.50 12.80
N GLU A 195 2.06 2.24 13.88
CA GLU A 195 2.92 3.32 14.37
C GLU A 195 3.07 3.22 15.87
N LEU A 196 4.26 3.50 16.38
CA LEU A 196 4.56 3.64 17.79
C LEU A 196 5.81 4.51 17.94
N TYR A 197 5.62 5.77 18.30
CA TYR A 197 6.70 6.73 18.37
C TYR A 197 6.53 7.76 19.46
N THR A 198 7.63 8.45 19.77
CA THR A 198 7.67 9.62 20.62
C THR A 198 8.22 10.82 19.85
N ASP A 199 7.57 11.97 19.99
CA ASP A 199 8.06 13.25 19.50
C ASP A 199 8.56 14.09 20.67
N PHE A 200 9.65 14.79 20.46
CA PHE A 200 10.17 15.79 21.37
C PHE A 200 10.86 16.89 20.58
N SER A 201 10.90 18.10 21.11
CA SER A 201 11.46 19.27 20.45
C SER A 201 12.43 20.03 21.35
N THR A 202 13.26 20.84 20.73
CA THR A 202 14.13 21.78 21.44
C THR A 202 14.17 23.13 20.76
N LYS A 203 13.86 24.19 21.49
CA LYS A 203 13.95 25.60 21.07
C LYS A 203 13.20 25.93 19.76
N ASP A 204 12.14 25.19 19.41
CA ASP A 204 11.34 25.36 18.18
C ASP A 204 12.16 25.37 16.88
N ILE A 205 13.39 24.83 16.92
CA ILE A 205 14.29 24.75 15.76
C ILE A 205 14.51 23.30 15.35
N ALA A 206 14.63 22.39 16.34
CA ALA A 206 14.87 20.98 16.09
C ALA A 206 13.79 20.10 16.71
N PHE A 207 13.20 19.27 15.88
CA PHE A 207 12.13 18.35 16.22
C PHE A 207 12.59 16.91 15.99
N PHE A 208 12.37 16.07 16.98
CA PHE A 208 12.82 14.69 16.95
C PHE A 208 11.62 13.75 17.03
N ARG A 209 11.66 12.69 16.23
CA ARG A 209 10.73 11.57 16.33
C ARG A 209 11.50 10.26 16.40
N PHE A 210 11.25 9.47 17.43
CA PHE A 210 11.86 8.16 17.57
C PHE A 210 10.81 7.08 17.69
N GLY A 211 10.92 6.04 16.89
CA GLY A 211 10.05 4.88 16.87
C GLY A 211 9.59 4.50 15.46
N LYS A 212 8.59 3.62 15.39
CA LYS A 212 8.00 3.18 14.12
C LYS A 212 6.99 4.21 13.64
N HIS A 213 7.19 4.78 12.47
CA HIS A 213 6.27 5.76 11.88
C HIS A 213 6.40 5.80 10.36
N THR A 214 5.32 6.15 9.68
CA THR A 214 5.33 6.42 8.24
C THR A 214 6.13 7.67 7.93
N VAL A 215 6.91 7.64 6.84
CA VAL A 215 7.74 8.75 6.40
C VAL A 215 7.26 9.24 5.04
N LYS A 216 6.99 10.54 4.91
CA LYS A 216 6.79 11.18 3.62
C LYS A 216 8.13 11.60 3.07
N TRP A 217 8.64 10.85 2.13
CA TRP A 217 9.98 11.09 1.57
C TRP A 217 9.93 11.53 0.11
N GLY A 218 9.03 10.95 -0.67
CA GLY A 218 8.79 11.29 -2.07
C GLY A 218 7.51 12.10 -2.28
N THR A 219 7.35 12.59 -3.51
CA THR A 219 6.21 13.41 -3.97
C THR A 219 5.32 12.69 -4.99
N GLY A 220 5.74 11.49 -5.44
CA GLY A 220 5.01 10.72 -6.46
C GLY A 220 3.69 10.16 -5.93
N TYR A 221 2.66 10.18 -6.78
CA TYR A 221 1.32 9.75 -6.43
C TYR A 221 1.11 8.25 -6.63
N PHE A 222 1.32 7.72 -7.85
CA PHE A 222 1.22 6.28 -8.15
C PHE A 222 2.54 5.54 -7.95
N TYR A 223 3.64 6.21 -8.21
CA TYR A 223 5.00 5.68 -8.10
C TYR A 223 5.89 6.70 -7.43
N SER A 224 6.60 6.31 -6.41
CA SER A 224 7.53 7.18 -5.70
C SER A 224 8.89 6.49 -5.55
N PRO A 225 9.75 6.56 -6.58
CA PRO A 225 11.09 6.00 -6.50
C PRO A 225 11.96 6.65 -5.44
N ALA A 226 11.69 7.93 -5.13
CA ALA A 226 12.39 8.65 -4.08
C ALA A 226 12.07 8.12 -2.68
N ASP A 227 10.93 7.43 -2.50
CA ASP A 227 10.57 6.84 -1.20
C ASP A 227 11.38 5.57 -0.93
N VAL A 228 12.61 5.77 -0.46
CA VAL A 228 13.58 4.70 -0.13
C VAL A 228 13.59 4.32 1.34
N ILE A 229 12.76 4.96 2.15
CA ILE A 229 12.73 4.82 3.61
C ILE A 229 11.60 3.90 4.06
N ASN A 230 10.39 4.05 3.53
CA ASN A 230 9.26 3.23 3.95
C ASN A 230 9.43 1.75 3.58
N ILE A 231 8.86 0.89 4.40
CA ILE A 231 8.91 -0.57 4.21
C ILE A 231 8.01 -0.99 3.05
N SER A 232 6.77 -0.46 3.01
CA SER A 232 5.82 -0.74 1.93
C SER A 232 5.95 0.30 0.81
N ARG A 233 5.72 -0.15 -0.43
CA ARG A 233 5.66 0.72 -1.61
C ARG A 233 4.23 1.19 -1.83
N ILE A 234 4.07 2.25 -2.63
CA ILE A 234 2.75 2.68 -3.10
C ILE A 234 2.16 1.58 -3.99
N ASP A 235 0.92 1.20 -3.73
CA ASP A 235 0.10 0.45 -4.68
C ASP A 235 -0.56 1.45 -5.64
N PRO A 236 -0.26 1.42 -6.95
CA PRO A 236 -0.84 2.36 -7.90
C PRO A 236 -2.37 2.31 -7.98
N GLN A 237 -3.00 1.19 -7.61
CA GLN A 237 -4.46 1.06 -7.57
C GLN A 237 -5.07 1.71 -6.32
N LYS A 238 -4.24 1.91 -5.27
CA LYS A 238 -4.65 2.45 -3.96
C LYS A 238 -3.60 3.47 -3.47
N PRO A 239 -3.34 4.53 -4.23
CA PRO A 239 -2.23 5.43 -3.97
C PRO A 239 -2.34 6.21 -2.65
N THR A 240 -3.55 6.32 -2.10
CA THR A 240 -3.84 7.01 -0.85
C THR A 240 -3.77 6.12 0.39
N GLU A 241 -3.55 4.80 0.25
CA GLU A 241 -3.37 3.93 1.41
C GLU A 241 -2.09 4.30 2.19
N ASP A 242 -2.20 4.32 3.52
CA ASP A 242 -1.07 4.54 4.42
C ASP A 242 0.04 3.53 4.17
N ARG A 243 1.28 4.00 4.09
CA ARG A 243 2.47 3.15 3.95
C ARG A 243 3.01 2.74 5.30
N GLU A 244 3.53 1.53 5.38
CA GLU A 244 4.22 1.08 6.58
C GLU A 244 5.61 1.70 6.66
N GLY A 245 5.86 2.44 7.73
CA GLY A 245 7.15 3.06 7.99
C GLY A 245 8.08 2.20 8.84
N PRO A 246 9.38 2.46 8.79
CA PRO A 246 10.39 1.79 9.60
C PRO A 246 10.44 2.34 11.04
N VAL A 247 11.15 1.62 11.90
CA VAL A 247 11.67 2.20 13.13
C VAL A 247 12.82 3.14 12.77
N SER A 248 12.73 4.39 13.20
CA SER A 248 13.78 5.37 12.91
C SER A 248 13.88 6.45 13.98
N LEU A 249 15.05 7.11 14.03
CA LEU A 249 15.21 8.41 14.65
C LEU A 249 15.18 9.45 13.53
N ARG A 250 14.13 10.24 13.47
CA ARG A 250 13.98 11.39 12.57
C ARG A 250 14.40 12.66 13.33
N THR A 251 15.23 13.47 12.71
CA THR A 251 15.53 14.83 13.14
C THR A 251 15.10 15.79 12.05
N HIS A 252 14.23 16.72 12.39
CA HIS A 252 13.77 17.79 11.51
C HIS A 252 14.32 19.12 12.03
N ILE A 253 15.06 19.83 11.22
CA ILE A 253 15.65 21.13 11.54
C ILE A 253 15.01 22.17 10.62
N VAL A 254 14.33 23.14 11.22
CA VAL A 254 13.76 24.29 10.51
C VAL A 254 14.80 25.40 10.49
N ILE A 255 15.07 25.97 9.31
CA ILE A 255 15.99 27.10 9.18
C ILE A 255 15.21 28.39 9.45
N PRO A 256 15.50 29.08 10.56
CA PRO A 256 14.74 30.26 10.98
C PRO A 256 14.67 31.35 9.89
N LYS A 257 13.51 31.99 9.79
CA LYS A 257 13.21 33.05 8.81
C LYS A 257 13.22 32.61 7.33
N THR A 258 13.20 31.31 7.08
CA THR A 258 13.07 30.72 5.75
C THR A 258 12.01 29.64 5.81
N GLN A 259 11.61 29.13 4.62
CA GLN A 259 10.77 27.92 4.52
C GLN A 259 11.61 26.67 4.21
N TYR A 260 12.91 26.72 4.56
CA TYR A 260 13.84 25.63 4.28
C TYR A 260 13.91 24.65 5.44
N ASN A 261 14.00 23.37 5.12
CA ASN A 261 14.00 22.28 6.07
C ASN A 261 15.17 21.32 5.82
N ILE A 262 15.69 20.75 6.89
CA ILE A 262 16.68 19.67 6.83
C ILE A 262 16.12 18.48 7.60
N TRP A 263 16.09 17.34 6.95
CA TRP A 263 15.63 16.07 7.49
C TRP A 263 16.80 15.10 7.60
N LEU A 264 16.99 14.53 8.77
CA LEU A 264 17.99 13.49 9.01
C LEU A 264 17.30 12.26 9.58
N TYR A 265 17.67 11.09 9.08
CA TYR A 265 17.13 9.82 9.53
C TYR A 265 18.24 8.85 9.87
N LEU A 266 18.12 8.21 11.01
CA LEU A 266 18.87 7.04 11.40
C LEU A 266 17.91 5.87 11.51
N LEU A 267 18.13 4.81 10.70
CA LEU A 267 17.25 3.66 10.57
C LEU A 267 17.98 2.41 11.07
N PRO A 268 17.81 2.03 12.35
CA PRO A 268 18.43 0.83 12.89
C PRO A 268 17.96 -0.43 12.15
N ASP A 269 18.83 -1.40 12.05
CA ASP A 269 18.49 -2.70 11.49
C ASP A 269 17.63 -3.48 12.49
N THR A 270 16.36 -3.73 12.11
CA THR A 270 15.39 -4.44 12.95
C THR A 270 15.23 -5.92 12.57
N GLU A 271 15.97 -6.40 11.57
CA GLU A 271 15.94 -7.80 11.13
C GLU A 271 17.04 -8.62 11.82
N THR A 272 18.29 -8.14 11.73
CA THR A 272 19.46 -8.83 12.28
C THR A 272 20.00 -8.20 13.55
N PHE A 273 19.50 -7.00 13.91
CA PHE A 273 19.92 -6.19 15.07
C PHE A 273 21.43 -5.86 15.09
N LYS A 274 22.05 -5.80 13.91
CA LYS A 274 23.49 -5.50 13.80
C LYS A 274 23.69 -4.01 13.52
N PRO A 275 24.44 -3.28 14.36
CA PRO A 275 24.65 -1.84 14.20
C PRO A 275 25.26 -1.44 12.85
N GLN A 276 26.07 -2.31 12.25
CA GLN A 276 26.68 -2.08 10.93
C GLN A 276 25.69 -1.93 9.79
N TYR A 277 24.47 -2.49 9.92
CA TYR A 277 23.41 -2.39 8.93
C TYR A 277 22.43 -1.25 9.20
N THR A 278 22.74 -0.38 10.15
CA THR A 278 21.97 0.85 10.35
C THR A 278 22.11 1.74 9.11
N ALA A 279 20.97 2.14 8.54
CA ALA A 279 20.95 3.06 7.41
C ALA A 279 20.91 4.51 7.88
N GLY A 280 21.48 5.40 7.07
CA GLY A 280 21.38 6.84 7.22
C GLY A 280 20.72 7.47 6.00
N ALA A 281 19.88 8.48 6.22
CA ALA A 281 19.32 9.30 5.15
C ALA A 281 19.30 10.77 5.56
N ALA A 282 19.47 11.64 4.56
CA ALA A 282 19.38 13.09 4.75
C ALA A 282 18.68 13.72 3.54
N LYS A 283 17.86 14.76 3.77
CA LYS A 283 17.19 15.54 2.74
C LYS A 283 17.15 16.99 3.16
N ALA A 284 17.48 17.90 2.25
CA ALA A 284 17.23 19.32 2.38
C ALA A 284 16.09 19.72 1.45
N GLU A 285 15.19 20.54 1.94
CA GLU A 285 14.03 21.05 1.21
C GLU A 285 14.10 22.56 1.11
N PHE A 286 13.95 23.06 -0.10
CA PHE A 286 14.02 24.47 -0.47
C PHE A 286 12.70 24.88 -1.10
N VAL A 287 12.06 25.90 -0.55
CA VAL A 287 10.79 26.43 -1.06
C VAL A 287 11.04 27.73 -1.79
N PHE A 288 10.52 27.81 -3.03
CA PHE A 288 10.65 28.96 -3.92
C PHE A 288 9.26 29.30 -4.51
N GLY A 289 8.56 30.25 -3.90
CA GLY A 289 7.17 30.53 -4.25
C GLY A 289 6.29 29.29 -4.05
N ASP A 290 5.61 28.85 -5.09
CA ASP A 290 4.74 27.66 -5.06
C ASP A 290 5.49 26.34 -5.36
N TRP A 291 6.82 26.37 -5.36
CA TRP A 291 7.64 25.19 -5.68
C TRP A 291 8.51 24.77 -4.50
N GLU A 292 8.59 23.47 -4.30
CA GLU A 292 9.50 22.82 -3.35
C GLU A 292 10.48 21.93 -4.08
N LEU A 293 11.78 22.12 -3.83
CA LEU A 293 12.85 21.27 -4.30
C LEU A 293 13.46 20.53 -3.11
N GLY A 294 13.42 19.22 -3.14
CA GLY A 294 14.10 18.36 -2.19
C GLY A 294 15.35 17.74 -2.82
N VAL A 295 16.46 17.73 -2.08
CA VAL A 295 17.71 17.09 -2.47
C VAL A 295 18.20 16.26 -1.31
N GLY A 296 18.50 14.99 -1.52
CA GLY A 296 18.86 14.10 -0.44
C GLY A 296 19.62 12.86 -0.86
N GLY A 297 19.86 12.00 0.11
CA GLY A 297 20.51 10.73 -0.13
C GLY A 297 20.20 9.71 0.95
N TRP A 298 20.44 8.46 0.61
CA TRP A 298 20.27 7.31 1.50
C TRP A 298 21.42 6.34 1.32
N TYR A 299 21.92 5.79 2.41
CA TYR A 299 22.94 4.77 2.40
C TYR A 299 22.78 3.77 3.54
N ARG A 300 23.04 2.50 3.24
CA ARG A 300 23.19 1.38 4.19
C ARG A 300 24.42 0.56 3.80
N TYR A 301 25.14 0.04 4.77
CA TYR A 301 26.29 -0.84 4.51
C TYR A 301 25.89 -2.02 3.61
N GLU A 302 26.73 -2.37 2.63
CA GLU A 302 26.51 -3.38 1.59
C GLU A 302 25.35 -3.10 0.62
N LYS A 303 24.72 -1.93 0.67
CA LYS A 303 23.67 -1.49 -0.25
C LYS A 303 24.18 -0.40 -1.20
N ALA A 304 23.57 -0.34 -2.38
CA ALA A 304 23.86 0.71 -3.34
C ALA A 304 23.47 2.08 -2.77
N PRO A 305 24.42 3.05 -2.71
CA PRO A 305 24.10 4.42 -2.29
C PRO A 305 23.11 5.06 -3.27
N ARG A 306 22.19 5.87 -2.76
CA ARG A 306 21.15 6.54 -3.55
C ARG A 306 21.21 8.03 -3.31
N PHE A 307 21.25 8.79 -4.40
CA PHE A 307 21.03 10.23 -4.41
C PHE A 307 19.61 10.49 -4.92
N ILE A 308 18.91 11.42 -4.28
CA ILE A 308 17.48 11.60 -4.46
C ILE A 308 17.19 13.08 -4.71
N THR A 309 16.34 13.36 -5.68
CA THR A 309 15.78 14.69 -5.92
C THR A 309 14.28 14.59 -6.01
N THR A 310 13.58 15.55 -5.43
CA THR A 310 12.13 15.69 -5.51
C THR A 310 11.79 17.13 -5.89
N LEU A 311 10.80 17.30 -6.73
CA LEU A 311 10.24 18.60 -7.10
C LEU A 311 8.73 18.50 -7.01
N SER A 312 8.09 19.44 -6.33
CA SER A 312 6.65 19.58 -6.30
C SER A 312 6.26 21.05 -6.37
N GLY A 313 5.10 21.32 -6.91
CA GLY A 313 4.62 22.69 -7.01
C GLY A 313 3.29 22.80 -7.72
N SER A 314 2.81 24.02 -7.87
CA SER A 314 1.54 24.35 -8.51
C SER A 314 1.73 25.28 -9.70
N ILE A 315 1.04 24.98 -10.80
CA ILE A 315 0.94 25.87 -11.97
C ILE A 315 -0.38 26.61 -11.88
N ALA A 316 -0.27 27.96 -11.78
CA ALA A 316 -1.39 28.86 -11.68
C ALA A 316 -2.37 28.53 -10.53
N GLY A 317 -1.90 27.89 -9.46
CA GLY A 317 -2.70 27.49 -8.32
C GLY A 317 -3.78 26.44 -8.62
N LYS A 318 -3.71 25.77 -9.80
CA LYS A 318 -4.77 24.84 -10.26
C LYS A 318 -4.27 23.44 -10.59
N VAL A 319 -3.05 23.32 -11.09
CA VAL A 319 -2.47 22.04 -11.50
C VAL A 319 -1.28 21.77 -10.61
N ALA A 320 -1.38 20.77 -9.75
CA ALA A 320 -0.23 20.27 -9.00
C ALA A 320 0.67 19.48 -9.94
N VAL A 321 1.97 19.73 -9.87
CA VAL A 321 2.99 19.04 -10.65
C VAL A 321 4.05 18.50 -9.71
N PHE A 322 4.52 17.29 -9.97
CA PHE A 322 5.57 16.67 -9.18
C PHE A 322 6.51 15.85 -10.06
N ALA A 323 7.76 15.80 -9.64
CA ALA A 323 8.80 14.99 -10.27
C ALA A 323 9.75 14.43 -9.22
N GLU A 324 10.28 13.24 -9.49
CA GLU A 324 11.33 12.62 -8.67
C GLU A 324 12.43 12.07 -9.56
N GLY A 325 13.65 12.10 -9.05
CA GLY A 325 14.80 11.46 -9.63
C GLY A 325 15.59 10.71 -8.55
N VAL A 326 16.00 9.49 -8.87
CA VAL A 326 16.89 8.69 -8.02
C VAL A 326 18.06 8.21 -8.85
N PHE A 327 19.26 8.52 -8.41
CA PHE A 327 20.49 8.00 -8.95
C PHE A 327 21.09 7.02 -7.94
N ALA A 328 21.46 5.83 -8.39
CA ALA A 328 22.13 4.83 -7.57
C ALA A 328 23.38 4.32 -8.25
N TRP A 329 24.41 4.00 -7.47
CA TRP A 329 25.63 3.37 -7.97
C TRP A 329 25.62 1.89 -7.60
N GLY A 330 25.30 1.04 -8.58
CA GLY A 330 25.03 -0.38 -8.36
C GLY A 330 23.55 -0.69 -8.14
N SER A 331 23.25 -1.97 -8.04
CA SER A 331 21.91 -2.49 -7.75
C SER A 331 21.95 -3.52 -6.62
N ASP A 332 20.93 -3.47 -5.76
CA ASP A 332 20.72 -4.45 -4.68
C ASP A 332 19.98 -5.70 -5.16
N TYR A 333 19.54 -5.72 -6.42
CA TYR A 333 18.75 -6.81 -6.98
C TYR A 333 19.60 -7.88 -7.63
N THR A 334 19.13 -9.12 -7.58
CA THR A 334 19.64 -10.23 -8.38
C THR A 334 18.87 -10.29 -9.69
N TYR A 335 19.59 -10.15 -10.80
CA TYR A 335 19.05 -10.27 -12.15
C TYR A 335 19.28 -11.66 -12.73
N TYR A 336 18.52 -12.01 -13.77
CA TYR A 336 18.63 -13.26 -14.48
C TYR A 336 18.79 -13.01 -15.98
N LYS A 337 19.74 -13.72 -16.60
CA LYS A 337 19.90 -13.69 -18.05
C LYS A 337 18.77 -14.47 -18.73
N ASP A 338 18.43 -14.07 -19.94
CA ASP A 338 17.51 -14.83 -20.81
C ASP A 338 18.28 -15.94 -21.54
N ASP A 339 18.88 -16.85 -20.77
CA ASP A 339 19.53 -18.08 -21.22
C ASP A 339 18.72 -19.30 -20.72
N ASP A 340 19.06 -20.52 -21.17
CA ASP A 340 18.32 -21.72 -20.85
C ASP A 340 18.28 -22.03 -19.34
N VAL A 341 19.31 -21.62 -18.61
CA VAL A 341 19.46 -21.88 -17.16
C VAL A 341 18.92 -20.74 -16.31
N LEU A 342 18.64 -19.58 -16.90
CA LEU A 342 18.29 -18.34 -16.18
C LEU A 342 19.38 -17.98 -15.16
N THR A 343 20.61 -17.78 -15.69
CA THR A 343 21.81 -17.53 -14.89
C THR A 343 21.69 -16.25 -14.07
N PRO A 344 21.85 -16.32 -12.73
CA PRO A 344 21.78 -15.14 -11.88
C PRO A 344 23.03 -14.28 -12.04
N TYR A 345 22.85 -12.94 -11.94
CA TYR A 345 23.96 -11.98 -11.88
C TYR A 345 23.58 -10.76 -11.05
N THR A 346 24.58 -10.07 -10.53
CA THR A 346 24.43 -8.81 -9.81
C THR A 346 25.22 -7.70 -10.51
N VAL A 347 24.77 -6.46 -10.37
CA VAL A 347 25.40 -5.30 -10.99
C VAL A 347 25.82 -4.32 -9.89
N LYS A 348 27.12 -4.26 -9.55
CA LYS A 348 27.61 -3.42 -8.46
C LYS A 348 28.25 -2.10 -8.92
N ASN A 349 28.79 -2.04 -10.14
CA ASN A 349 29.63 -0.94 -10.61
C ASN A 349 29.07 -0.23 -11.85
N LYS A 350 27.75 -0.03 -11.89
CA LYS A 350 27.09 0.73 -12.96
C LYS A 350 26.09 1.71 -12.38
N PRO A 351 25.90 2.87 -13.01
CA PRO A 351 24.85 3.79 -12.60
C PRO A 351 23.48 3.23 -12.97
N PHE A 352 22.51 3.46 -12.06
CA PHE A 352 21.10 3.23 -12.28
C PHE A 352 20.34 4.53 -12.01
N PHE A 353 19.30 4.76 -12.79
CA PHE A 353 18.48 5.95 -12.67
C PHE A 353 17.00 5.56 -12.65
N GLN A 354 16.25 6.13 -11.74
CA GLN A 354 14.79 6.08 -11.75
C GLN A 354 14.26 7.51 -11.79
N ALA A 355 13.16 7.72 -12.49
CA ALA A 355 12.53 9.02 -12.55
C ALA A 355 11.01 8.89 -12.64
N THR A 356 10.31 9.85 -12.09
CA THR A 356 8.88 10.00 -12.30
C THR A 356 8.52 11.46 -12.52
N LEU A 357 7.51 11.66 -13.34
CA LEU A 357 6.90 12.96 -13.61
C LEU A 357 5.39 12.79 -13.65
N GLY A 358 4.68 13.64 -12.94
CA GLY A 358 3.24 13.58 -12.89
C GLY A 358 2.60 14.89 -12.52
N GLY A 359 1.29 14.88 -12.49
CA GLY A 359 0.50 16.01 -12.04
C GLY A 359 -0.94 15.62 -11.79
N SER A 360 -1.63 16.49 -11.08
CA SER A 360 -3.04 16.34 -10.82
C SER A 360 -3.77 17.67 -10.98
N TYR A 361 -5.03 17.57 -11.34
CA TYR A 361 -5.96 18.68 -11.46
C TYR A 361 -7.24 18.30 -10.74
N SER A 362 -7.70 19.18 -9.86
CA SER A 362 -8.98 19.05 -9.18
C SER A 362 -9.85 20.29 -9.49
N ASN A 363 -11.10 20.04 -9.80
CA ASN A 363 -12.08 21.10 -10.05
C ASN A 363 -13.26 20.93 -9.10
N GLU A 364 -13.37 21.82 -8.14
CA GLU A 364 -14.43 21.81 -7.13
C GLU A 364 -15.83 21.98 -7.73
N ASN A 365 -15.99 22.80 -8.77
CA ASN A 365 -17.30 23.06 -9.40
C ASN A 365 -17.83 21.82 -10.14
N SER A 366 -16.97 21.11 -10.85
CA SER A 366 -17.34 19.88 -11.55
C SER A 366 -17.18 18.63 -10.69
N HIS A 367 -16.59 18.74 -9.51
CA HIS A 367 -16.25 17.64 -8.62
C HIS A 367 -15.42 16.55 -9.30
N THR A 368 -14.53 16.96 -10.21
CA THR A 368 -13.71 16.07 -11.02
C THR A 368 -12.25 16.20 -10.60
N THR A 369 -11.59 15.07 -10.36
CA THR A 369 -10.15 14.99 -10.13
C THR A 369 -9.51 14.12 -11.17
N ILE A 370 -8.39 14.57 -11.74
CA ILE A 370 -7.59 13.84 -12.72
C ILE A 370 -6.16 13.80 -12.20
N ALA A 371 -5.53 12.65 -12.18
CA ALA A 371 -4.11 12.53 -11.92
C ALA A 371 -3.45 11.66 -12.99
N PHE A 372 -2.25 12.03 -13.37
CA PHE A 372 -1.44 11.33 -14.37
C PHE A 372 0.01 11.24 -13.89
N GLN A 373 0.66 10.12 -14.16
CA GLN A 373 2.07 9.92 -13.85
C GLN A 373 2.74 8.96 -14.81
N TYR A 374 3.93 9.33 -15.28
CA TYR A 374 4.88 8.46 -15.95
C TYR A 374 6.00 8.08 -14.98
N TYR A 375 6.45 6.82 -15.05
CA TYR A 375 7.54 6.30 -14.26
C TYR A 375 8.54 5.53 -15.11
N TYR A 376 9.81 5.90 -15.01
CA TYR A 376 10.95 5.16 -15.54
C TYR A 376 11.68 4.44 -14.41
N ASN A 377 11.78 3.12 -14.52
CA ASN A 377 12.46 2.25 -13.58
C ASN A 377 13.75 1.69 -14.19
N GLY A 378 14.87 2.37 -14.02
CA GLY A 378 16.16 1.90 -14.55
C GLY A 378 16.67 0.61 -13.89
N PHE A 379 16.12 0.17 -12.77
CA PHE A 379 16.39 -1.16 -12.19
C PHE A 379 15.61 -2.29 -12.86
N GLY A 380 14.58 -1.97 -13.65
CA GLY A 380 13.77 -2.95 -14.34
C GLY A 380 14.47 -3.57 -15.57
N TYR A 381 13.89 -4.61 -16.08
CA TYR A 381 14.30 -5.25 -17.32
C TYR A 381 13.76 -4.47 -18.52
N ALA A 382 14.61 -4.20 -19.49
CA ALA A 382 14.16 -3.66 -20.79
C ALA A 382 13.31 -4.69 -21.56
N ASN A 383 13.56 -5.97 -21.31
CA ASN A 383 12.83 -7.11 -21.87
C ASN A 383 12.54 -8.10 -20.72
N THR A 384 11.28 -8.37 -20.48
CA THR A 384 10.82 -9.19 -19.35
C THR A 384 10.80 -10.69 -19.58
N LYS A 385 11.27 -11.19 -20.72
CA LYS A 385 11.22 -12.63 -21.06
C LYS A 385 11.81 -13.55 -20.00
N ALA A 386 12.98 -13.18 -19.44
CA ALA A 386 13.59 -13.98 -18.38
C ALA A 386 12.71 -14.03 -17.12
N THR A 387 12.11 -12.90 -16.73
CA THR A 387 11.23 -12.84 -15.56
C THR A 387 9.92 -13.58 -15.78
N ASP A 388 9.40 -13.57 -17.00
CA ASP A 388 8.18 -14.28 -17.39
C ASP A 388 8.40 -15.80 -17.32
N ARG A 389 9.52 -16.29 -17.84
CA ARG A 389 9.92 -17.71 -17.72
C ARG A 389 10.10 -18.16 -16.29
N ILE A 390 10.64 -17.30 -15.42
CA ILE A 390 10.76 -17.58 -13.98
C ILE A 390 9.37 -17.67 -13.34
N ALA A 391 8.46 -16.76 -13.67
CA ALA A 391 7.10 -16.74 -13.15
C ALA A 391 6.32 -18.02 -13.55
N ASP A 392 6.44 -18.45 -14.82
CA ASP A 392 5.84 -19.69 -15.30
C ASP A 392 6.38 -20.93 -14.57
N SER A 393 7.71 -21.00 -14.44
CA SER A 393 8.35 -22.12 -13.77
C SER A 393 7.94 -22.20 -12.27
N ALA A 394 7.84 -21.04 -11.61
CA ALA A 394 7.39 -20.98 -10.24
C ALA A 394 5.90 -21.36 -10.09
N ALA A 395 5.04 -20.89 -10.99
CA ALA A 395 3.63 -21.28 -11.02
C ALA A 395 3.46 -22.79 -11.23
N ASP A 396 4.25 -23.36 -12.11
CA ASP A 396 4.27 -24.81 -12.39
C ASP A 396 4.74 -25.62 -11.18
N ALA A 397 5.77 -25.14 -10.48
CA ALA A 397 6.25 -25.73 -9.23
C ALA A 397 5.17 -25.71 -8.14
N LEU A 398 4.47 -24.58 -7.98
CA LEU A 398 3.38 -24.46 -7.01
C LEU A 398 2.19 -25.37 -7.37
N ASN A 399 1.81 -25.46 -8.63
CA ASN A 399 0.76 -26.34 -9.10
C ASN A 399 1.10 -27.83 -8.84
N LYS A 400 2.35 -28.21 -9.00
CA LYS A 400 2.88 -29.55 -8.70
C LYS A 400 3.17 -29.76 -7.22
N LYS A 401 2.94 -28.76 -6.36
CA LYS A 401 3.25 -28.74 -4.92
C LYS A 401 4.73 -29.05 -4.62
N ASN A 402 5.61 -28.63 -5.52
CA ASN A 402 7.07 -28.77 -5.37
C ASN A 402 7.65 -27.48 -4.74
N PHE A 403 7.60 -27.39 -3.41
CA PHE A 403 8.02 -26.21 -2.64
C PHE A 403 9.55 -26.05 -2.52
N THR A 404 10.32 -27.02 -2.97
CA THR A 404 11.79 -26.97 -2.99
C THR A 404 12.36 -26.60 -4.36
N ASP A 405 11.50 -26.29 -5.33
CA ASP A 405 11.92 -25.93 -6.67
C ASP A 405 12.74 -24.63 -6.68
N PRO A 406 13.92 -24.60 -7.30
CA PRO A 406 14.76 -23.40 -7.37
C PRO A 406 14.10 -22.20 -8.05
N SER A 407 13.08 -22.43 -8.88
CA SER A 407 12.32 -21.35 -9.55
C SER A 407 11.57 -20.46 -8.54
N LEU A 408 11.14 -21.03 -7.39
CA LEU A 408 10.47 -20.26 -6.35
C LEU A 408 11.39 -19.20 -5.76
N LYS A 409 12.66 -19.54 -5.50
CA LYS A 409 13.65 -18.57 -5.01
C LYS A 409 13.99 -17.51 -6.06
N LYS A 410 14.06 -17.89 -7.33
CA LYS A 410 14.23 -16.92 -8.43
C LYS A 410 13.03 -15.98 -8.49
N TYR A 411 11.82 -16.52 -8.34
CA TYR A 411 10.59 -15.70 -8.33
C TYR A 411 10.55 -14.72 -7.16
N GLU A 412 10.93 -15.13 -5.94
CA GLU A 412 11.06 -14.22 -4.80
C GLU A 412 12.00 -13.05 -5.10
N ASN A 413 13.15 -13.31 -5.73
CA ASN A 413 14.11 -12.29 -6.07
C ASN A 413 13.57 -11.27 -7.09
N ILE A 414 12.82 -11.71 -8.12
CA ILE A 414 12.19 -10.77 -9.07
C ILE A 414 10.99 -10.06 -8.46
N ALA A 415 10.22 -10.71 -7.60
CA ALA A 415 9.10 -10.10 -6.88
C ALA A 415 9.57 -8.97 -5.94
N ALA A 416 10.75 -9.12 -5.33
CA ALA A 416 11.36 -8.08 -4.49
C ALA A 416 11.68 -6.78 -5.27
N MET A 417 11.80 -6.83 -6.60
CA MET A 417 11.97 -5.63 -7.44
C MET A 417 10.69 -4.79 -7.48
N GLY A 418 9.52 -5.39 -7.28
CA GLY A 418 8.19 -4.77 -7.40
C GLY A 418 7.80 -4.58 -8.87
N ASN A 419 8.35 -3.58 -9.53
CA ASN A 419 8.13 -3.32 -10.95
C ASN A 419 9.23 -4.02 -11.77
N ARG A 420 8.85 -5.01 -12.59
CA ARG A 420 9.80 -5.84 -13.35
C ARG A 420 10.37 -5.13 -14.59
N GLY A 421 9.55 -4.30 -15.22
CA GLY A 421 9.90 -3.57 -16.42
C GLY A 421 10.46 -2.18 -16.15
N GLN A 422 10.71 -1.42 -17.22
CA GLN A 422 11.31 -0.08 -17.13
C GLN A 422 10.30 1.05 -17.27
N HIS A 423 9.20 0.88 -18.00
CA HIS A 423 8.30 1.99 -18.34
C HIS A 423 6.88 1.73 -17.91
N TYR A 424 6.35 2.67 -17.13
CA TYR A 424 4.99 2.63 -16.59
C TYR A 424 4.28 3.97 -16.76
N ILE A 425 3.00 3.91 -17.07
CA ILE A 425 2.10 5.05 -17.08
C ILE A 425 0.91 4.69 -16.21
N ALA A 426 0.49 5.60 -15.35
CA ALA A 426 -0.75 5.47 -14.61
C ALA A 426 -1.54 6.77 -14.68
N PHE A 427 -2.86 6.66 -14.76
CA PHE A 427 -3.74 7.80 -14.59
C PHE A 427 -5.04 7.39 -13.90
N THR A 428 -5.67 8.36 -13.26
CA THR A 428 -7.01 8.22 -12.68
C THR A 428 -7.87 9.41 -13.04
N VAL A 429 -9.17 9.14 -13.20
CA VAL A 429 -10.22 10.15 -13.31
C VAL A 429 -11.28 9.80 -12.27
N ALA A 430 -11.45 10.65 -11.29
CA ALA A 430 -12.49 10.52 -10.29
C ALA A 430 -13.56 11.60 -10.50
N GLN A 431 -14.83 11.18 -10.55
CA GLN A 431 -15.98 12.04 -10.57
C GLN A 431 -16.77 11.83 -9.28
N ASN A 432 -16.76 12.84 -8.43
CA ASN A 432 -17.51 12.85 -7.18
C ASN A 432 -18.91 13.45 -7.39
N LYS A 433 -19.80 13.20 -6.45
CA LYS A 433 -21.15 13.79 -6.40
C LYS A 433 -21.97 13.55 -7.67
N ILE A 434 -22.00 12.32 -8.18
CA ILE A 434 -22.76 11.96 -9.37
C ILE A 434 -24.25 11.87 -9.01
N GLY A 435 -25.01 12.93 -9.26
CA GLY A 435 -26.44 12.99 -8.94
C GLY A 435 -26.76 13.04 -7.45
N THR A 436 -25.90 12.53 -6.60
CA THR A 436 -25.96 12.59 -5.13
C THR A 436 -24.58 12.89 -4.55
N GLU A 437 -24.51 13.43 -3.34
CA GLU A 437 -23.22 13.70 -2.67
C GLU A 437 -22.44 12.43 -2.30
N ASP A 438 -23.12 11.30 -2.29
CA ASP A 438 -22.62 10.02 -1.79
C ASP A 438 -22.13 9.06 -2.88
N LEU A 439 -22.24 9.43 -4.17
CA LEU A 439 -21.84 8.59 -5.28
C LEU A 439 -20.60 9.14 -6.00
N THR A 440 -19.57 8.32 -6.05
CA THR A 440 -18.30 8.59 -6.76
C THR A 440 -18.04 7.50 -7.80
N ALA A 441 -17.66 7.89 -9.00
CA ALA A 441 -17.09 6.98 -10.00
C ALA A 441 -15.60 7.26 -10.17
N ASN A 442 -14.81 6.20 -10.25
CA ASN A 442 -13.38 6.29 -10.50
C ASN A 442 -12.96 5.36 -11.63
N LEU A 443 -12.22 5.90 -12.58
CA LEU A 443 -11.49 5.16 -13.62
C LEU A 443 -10.01 5.21 -13.26
N PHE A 444 -9.40 4.06 -13.05
CA PHE A 444 -7.96 3.92 -12.93
C PHE A 444 -7.42 3.13 -14.12
N GLN A 445 -6.31 3.60 -14.69
CA GLN A 445 -5.63 2.99 -15.80
C GLN A 445 -4.14 2.89 -15.53
N GLN A 446 -3.55 1.73 -15.78
CA GLN A 446 -2.11 1.50 -15.73
C GLN A 446 -1.64 0.81 -17.00
N PHE A 447 -0.50 1.25 -17.53
CA PHE A 447 0.22 0.59 -18.60
C PHE A 447 1.63 0.23 -18.15
N ALA A 448 1.93 -1.06 -18.09
CA ALA A 448 3.26 -1.62 -17.90
C ALA A 448 3.86 -1.89 -19.29
N ILE A 449 4.49 -0.86 -19.87
CA ILE A 449 4.86 -0.83 -21.29
C ILE A 449 5.92 -1.90 -21.62
N SER A 450 6.91 -2.07 -20.74
CA SER A 450 7.97 -3.08 -20.95
C SER A 450 7.45 -4.51 -20.81
N GLU A 451 6.40 -4.72 -20.05
CA GLU A 451 5.74 -6.02 -19.84
C GLU A 451 4.64 -6.26 -20.89
N LEU A 452 4.29 -5.23 -21.66
CA LEU A 452 3.20 -5.23 -22.63
C LEU A 452 1.84 -5.56 -22.00
N GLU A 453 1.60 -5.04 -20.81
CA GLU A 453 0.39 -5.29 -20.02
C GLU A 453 -0.36 -4.00 -19.73
N GLY A 454 -1.68 -4.06 -19.75
CA GLY A 454 -2.58 -2.99 -19.33
C GLY A 454 -3.52 -3.45 -18.23
N LEU A 455 -3.86 -2.52 -17.35
CA LEU A 455 -4.84 -2.72 -16.27
C LEU A 455 -5.79 -1.54 -16.24
N THR A 456 -7.09 -1.80 -16.36
CA THR A 456 -8.16 -0.81 -16.22
C THR A 456 -9.07 -1.22 -15.07
N THR A 457 -9.30 -0.34 -14.14
CA THR A 457 -10.27 -0.53 -13.05
C THR A 457 -11.32 0.57 -13.14
N LEU A 458 -12.57 0.17 -13.21
CA LEU A 458 -13.72 1.06 -13.03
C LEU A 458 -14.32 0.77 -11.67
N SER A 459 -14.55 1.78 -10.86
CA SER A 459 -15.19 1.60 -9.56
C SER A 459 -16.28 2.65 -9.33
N LEU A 460 -17.38 2.19 -8.77
CA LEU A 460 -18.44 3.02 -8.25
C LEU A 460 -18.43 2.84 -6.73
N ASN A 461 -18.26 3.94 -6.02
CA ASN A 461 -18.31 3.98 -4.56
C ASN A 461 -19.56 4.76 -4.15
N TRP A 462 -20.44 4.10 -3.42
CA TRP A 462 -21.70 4.67 -3.01
C TRP A 462 -21.90 4.50 -1.51
N ARG A 463 -22.04 5.61 -0.79
CA ARG A 463 -22.44 5.61 0.61
C ARG A 463 -23.97 5.44 0.67
N ILE A 464 -24.43 4.18 0.77
CA ILE A 464 -25.86 3.85 0.81
C ILE A 464 -26.52 4.38 2.10
N PHE A 465 -25.80 4.24 3.23
CA PHE A 465 -26.17 4.77 4.54
C PHE A 465 -24.95 5.41 5.19
N LYS A 466 -25.13 6.21 6.24
CA LYS A 466 -24.04 6.84 6.99
C LYS A 466 -22.92 5.85 7.41
N PHE A 467 -23.29 4.59 7.60
CA PHE A 467 -22.38 3.53 8.08
C PHE A 467 -22.20 2.38 7.08
N VAL A 468 -22.77 2.46 5.87
CA VAL A 468 -22.62 1.43 4.83
C VAL A 468 -22.11 2.05 3.54
N GLN A 469 -20.95 1.62 3.10
CA GLN A 469 -20.36 1.99 1.83
C GLN A 469 -20.32 0.76 0.93
N MET A 470 -20.82 0.88 -0.28
CA MET A 470 -20.69 -0.11 -1.34
C MET A 470 -19.59 0.35 -2.30
N SER A 471 -18.73 -0.57 -2.68
CA SER A 471 -17.77 -0.38 -3.78
C SER A 471 -17.95 -1.50 -4.79
N THR A 472 -18.07 -1.14 -6.06
CA THR A 472 -18.30 -2.14 -7.11
C THR A 472 -17.72 -1.71 -8.44
N GLY A 473 -17.29 -2.67 -9.25
CA GLY A 473 -16.89 -2.43 -10.62
C GLY A 473 -15.99 -3.50 -11.22
N PRO A 474 -15.82 -3.46 -12.55
CA PRO A 474 -14.98 -4.38 -13.28
C PRO A 474 -13.50 -3.99 -13.23
N ILE A 475 -12.66 -5.01 -13.33
CA ILE A 475 -11.21 -4.90 -13.46
C ILE A 475 -10.82 -5.66 -14.73
N PHE A 476 -10.14 -4.98 -15.64
CA PHE A 476 -9.67 -5.55 -16.90
C PHE A 476 -8.14 -5.56 -16.89
N SER A 477 -7.52 -6.74 -16.89
CA SER A 477 -6.12 -6.93 -17.21
C SER A 477 -6.03 -7.47 -18.63
N TYR A 478 -5.19 -6.89 -19.47
CA TYR A 478 -5.14 -7.24 -20.89
C TYR A 478 -3.73 -7.10 -21.47
N PRO A 479 -3.40 -7.93 -22.49
CA PRO A 479 -2.18 -7.76 -23.24
C PRO A 479 -2.23 -6.52 -24.13
N LEU A 480 -1.14 -5.75 -24.18
CA LEU A 480 -0.96 -4.62 -25.12
C LEU A 480 -0.43 -5.08 -26.49
N SER A 481 0.05 -6.31 -26.59
CA SER A 481 0.60 -6.91 -27.79
C SER A 481 0.35 -8.41 -27.81
N PRO A 482 0.23 -9.04 -28.99
CA PRO A 482 0.21 -10.50 -29.10
C PRO A 482 1.46 -11.19 -28.53
N SER A 483 2.58 -10.45 -28.41
CA SER A 483 3.83 -10.92 -27.79
C SER A 483 3.86 -10.77 -26.28
N SER A 484 2.82 -10.23 -25.66
CA SER A 484 2.71 -10.16 -24.21
C SER A 484 2.65 -11.56 -23.60
N HIS A 485 3.32 -11.73 -22.48
CA HIS A 485 3.25 -12.95 -21.70
C HIS A 485 1.89 -13.11 -21.02
N SER A 486 1.31 -12.02 -20.56
CA SER A 486 -0.02 -12.02 -19.90
C SER A 486 -1.13 -12.35 -20.90
N LYS A 487 -1.98 -13.28 -20.53
CA LYS A 487 -3.22 -13.59 -21.26
C LYS A 487 -4.39 -12.71 -20.81
N GLY A 488 -4.15 -11.92 -19.79
CA GLY A 488 -5.13 -11.04 -19.20
C GLY A 488 -6.19 -11.74 -18.33
N SER A 489 -7.06 -10.92 -17.75
CA SER A 489 -8.22 -11.38 -16.98
C SER A 489 -9.31 -10.32 -16.96
N ILE A 490 -10.55 -10.74 -16.75
CA ILE A 490 -11.65 -9.85 -16.40
C ILE A 490 -12.08 -10.19 -14.99
N GLY A 491 -11.98 -9.23 -14.09
CA GLY A 491 -12.45 -9.32 -12.72
C GLY A 491 -13.69 -8.47 -12.52
N TYR A 492 -14.46 -8.81 -11.51
CA TYR A 492 -15.51 -7.95 -10.96
C TYR A 492 -15.44 -7.99 -9.45
N ASN A 493 -15.46 -6.83 -8.83
CA ASN A 493 -15.43 -6.67 -7.39
C ASN A 493 -16.73 -6.02 -6.91
N LEU A 494 -17.30 -6.56 -5.84
CA LEU A 494 -18.41 -5.96 -5.12
C LEU A 494 -18.09 -6.08 -3.64
N SER A 495 -18.02 -4.97 -2.93
CA SER A 495 -17.80 -4.98 -1.49
C SER A 495 -18.80 -4.07 -0.78
N PHE A 496 -19.16 -4.48 0.43
CA PHE A 496 -19.94 -3.70 1.37
C PHE A 496 -19.10 -3.52 2.63
N LYS A 497 -18.79 -2.28 2.93
CA LYS A 497 -18.06 -1.90 4.14
C LYS A 497 -19.02 -1.29 5.13
N LEU A 498 -19.09 -1.90 6.30
CA LEU A 498 -19.88 -1.43 7.45
C LEU A 498 -18.94 -0.78 8.46
N GLY A 499 -19.31 0.36 9.00
CA GLY A 499 -18.49 1.11 9.92
C GLY A 499 -17.71 2.21 9.22
N GLY A 500 -16.62 2.65 9.81
CA GLY A 500 -15.87 3.83 9.36
C GLY A 500 -16.18 5.06 10.19
N GLY A 501 -16.95 4.89 11.28
CA GLY A 501 -17.05 5.91 12.33
C GLY A 501 -15.75 5.97 13.10
N LYS A 502 -15.19 7.18 13.25
CA LYS A 502 -14.14 7.45 14.24
C LYS A 502 -14.82 7.57 15.61
N PHE A 503 -14.25 6.98 16.65
CA PHE A 503 -14.69 7.10 18.04
C PHE A 503 -13.57 7.60 18.92
#